data_01a3372a0ed7bd17786dc310666802eb
#
_entry.id   01a3372a0ed7bd17786dc310666802eb
#
_cell.length_a   1.000
_cell.length_b   1.000
_cell.length_c   1.000
_cell.angle_alpha   90.00
_cell.angle_beta   90.00
_cell.angle_gamma   90.00
#
_symmetry.space_group_name_H-M   'P 1'
#
loop_
_entity.id
_entity.type
_entity.pdbx_description
1 polymer ?
#
loop_
_entity_poly.entity_id
_entity_poly.type
_entity_poly.pdbx_seq_one_letter_code
_entity_poly.pdbx_strand_id
1 'polypeptide(L)'
;MSRPFTRRAFIASLACATSAAAASVMTACSKTGKGANADQTAAFPDVIPLREGREEAAYNSALLQQAIDDASKKSGSVHLGPGTFYFAWTKATDEGNCVVEMRDNVEVRGSGKDATILKPLGRYAMTGEAPHGIDMFYYDGFDDRRYLDNASFYDFTIDGESTQGSLRGYSASGKGFFFKLFRGCTWERVEVRNTDGTGFGADYPVDCVMRDCSAIGCGKNATKDSYGASGFGVGVGFSEDESMVIENCTSSANTKFGFFFEHQSLYRLNGVGARRAKGFHVTNCTAWGNLINFGGNRAYDVVYDHCVSDQPKKSDDELYTDYAFTFVEHSVRILVRNATVDQMYTDVLADPSSFAAIEWALSRNVAHVGASGNNEFRPENSITRAEAAEFFWRYAGRPGMLPLRYDYFDDPSSDVSADSFCADAVRWLEDDEIAAGNNFHAEDKITIQEICLAMLRYAYLMEDSSSEASRALTLSGEDTNWEIPSKPSSQEEEKVALDWACEQGIVTKAEAADPKASFTRARMMGMLQALDNARTVTSAQ
;
A
#
# COMPACT_ATOMS: atom_id res chain seq x y z
N MET A 1 -21.85 35.03 13.66
CA MET A 1 -21.55 33.62 13.97
C MET A 1 -21.30 32.90 12.65
N SER A 2 -20.07 32.86 12.19
CA SER A 2 -19.65 32.17 10.99
C SER A 2 -19.49 30.67 11.31
N ARG A 3 -20.17 29.83 10.54
CA ARG A 3 -20.01 28.36 10.66
C ARG A 3 -18.59 28.01 10.22
N PRO A 4 -17.87 27.15 10.94
CA PRO A 4 -16.57 26.69 10.49
C PRO A 4 -16.73 25.90 9.20
N PHE A 5 -15.91 26.23 8.20
CA PHE A 5 -15.77 25.48 6.96
C PHE A 5 -15.23 24.09 7.32
N THR A 6 -16.00 23.04 7.10
CA THR A 6 -15.53 21.67 7.35
C THR A 6 -14.66 21.21 6.18
N ARG A 7 -13.57 20.50 6.46
CA ARG A 7 -12.62 19.94 5.49
C ARG A 7 -13.31 19.12 4.37
N ARG A 8 -14.46 18.53 4.65
CA ARG A 8 -15.35 17.87 3.65
C ARG A 8 -15.72 18.78 2.47
N ALA A 9 -15.96 20.06 2.72
CA ALA A 9 -16.27 21.02 1.65
C ALA A 9 -15.03 21.32 0.79
N PHE A 10 -13.84 21.29 1.36
CA PHE A 10 -12.58 21.54 0.65
C PHE A 10 -12.17 20.35 -0.23
N ILE A 11 -12.28 19.13 0.28
CA ILE A 11 -11.98 17.90 -0.50
C ILE A 11 -12.97 17.73 -1.67
N ALA A 12 -14.26 17.99 -1.44
CA ALA A 12 -15.26 17.96 -2.51
C ALA A 12 -14.99 19.04 -3.57
N SER A 13 -14.48 20.21 -3.17
CA SER A 13 -14.11 21.29 -4.09
C SER A 13 -12.85 20.99 -4.89
N LEU A 14 -11.88 20.28 -4.30
CA LEU A 14 -10.65 19.88 -4.98
C LEU A 14 -10.89 18.75 -5.99
N ALA A 15 -11.73 17.77 -5.64
CA ALA A 15 -12.14 16.71 -6.55
C ALA A 15 -12.93 17.25 -7.76
N CYS A 16 -13.78 18.28 -7.56
CA CYS A 16 -14.44 18.97 -8.66
C CYS A 16 -13.49 19.83 -9.50
N ALA A 17 -12.44 20.41 -8.91
CA ALA A 17 -11.50 21.26 -9.63
C ALA A 17 -10.55 20.44 -10.53
N THR A 18 -10.16 19.23 -10.09
CA THR A 18 -9.30 18.33 -10.90
C THR A 18 -10.08 17.71 -12.06
N SER A 19 -11.36 17.38 -11.88
CA SER A 19 -12.21 16.90 -12.98
C SER A 19 -12.52 17.99 -14.02
N ALA A 20 -12.64 19.26 -13.62
CA ALA A 20 -12.83 20.38 -14.53
C ALA A 20 -11.55 20.75 -15.32
N ALA A 21 -10.37 20.60 -14.73
CA ALA A 21 -9.10 20.84 -15.41
C ALA A 21 -8.79 19.76 -16.45
N ALA A 22 -9.12 18.49 -16.17
CA ALA A 22 -8.98 17.38 -17.12
C ALA A 22 -9.94 17.54 -18.33
N ALA A 23 -11.15 18.05 -18.10
CA ALA A 23 -12.10 18.34 -19.19
C ALA A 23 -11.65 19.49 -20.09
N SER A 24 -10.91 20.48 -19.55
CA SER A 24 -10.44 21.64 -20.33
C SER A 24 -9.26 21.33 -21.25
N VAL A 25 -8.43 20.34 -20.94
CA VAL A 25 -7.29 19.92 -21.78
C VAL A 25 -7.76 19.04 -22.95
N MET A 26 -8.88 18.32 -22.80
CA MET A 26 -9.45 17.51 -23.90
C MET A 26 -10.19 18.34 -24.96
N THR A 27 -10.57 19.59 -24.66
CA THR A 27 -11.32 20.45 -25.61
C THR A 27 -10.40 21.20 -26.57
N ALA A 28 -9.09 21.22 -26.36
CA ALA A 28 -8.14 21.94 -27.22
C ALA A 28 -7.61 21.12 -28.42
N CYS A 29 -7.89 19.81 -28.51
CA CYS A 29 -7.44 18.95 -29.61
C CYS A 29 -8.51 18.53 -30.64
N SER A 30 -9.75 19.04 -30.54
CA SER A 30 -10.82 18.68 -31.50
C SER A 30 -11.35 19.86 -32.32
N LYS A 31 -10.48 20.42 -33.16
CA LYS A 31 -10.95 21.27 -34.28
C LYS A 31 -10.23 20.87 -35.55
N THR A 32 -10.65 19.79 -36.17
CA THR A 32 -10.76 19.61 -37.62
C THR A 32 -11.40 18.23 -37.88
N GLY A 33 -12.61 18.20 -38.39
CA GLY A 33 -13.22 16.96 -38.87
C GLY A 33 -14.70 16.90 -38.61
N LYS A 34 -15.47 17.19 -39.62
CA LYS A 34 -16.93 17.05 -39.66
C LYS A 34 -17.37 15.61 -39.49
N GLY A 35 -18.36 15.39 -38.63
CA GLY A 35 -19.43 14.42 -38.88
C GLY A 35 -19.29 13.09 -38.20
N ALA A 36 -20.31 12.84 -37.44
CA ALA A 36 -20.98 11.60 -37.06
C ALA A 36 -21.00 11.35 -35.57
N ASN A 37 -22.16 11.61 -34.95
CA ASN A 37 -22.60 10.83 -33.81
C ASN A 37 -22.63 9.37 -34.24
N ALA A 38 -21.67 8.60 -33.76
CA ALA A 38 -21.72 7.16 -33.80
C ALA A 38 -21.73 6.69 -32.35
N ASP A 39 -22.88 6.20 -31.97
CA ASP A 39 -23.11 5.28 -30.89
C ASP A 39 -22.03 4.18 -30.98
N GLN A 40 -20.96 4.26 -30.13
CA GLN A 40 -19.92 3.25 -30.10
C GLN A 40 -20.34 2.10 -29.21
N THR A 41 -21.44 1.44 -29.50
CA THR A 41 -21.58 0.02 -29.25
C THR A 41 -20.90 -0.71 -30.41
N ALA A 42 -19.57 -0.76 -30.41
CA ALA A 42 -18.86 -1.73 -31.22
C ALA A 42 -19.23 -3.11 -30.66
N ALA A 43 -20.18 -3.77 -31.26
CA ALA A 43 -20.52 -5.14 -30.97
C ALA A 43 -19.25 -5.98 -31.22
N PHE A 44 -18.66 -6.52 -30.17
CA PHE A 44 -17.57 -7.49 -30.29
C PHE A 44 -18.15 -8.71 -31.01
N PRO A 45 -17.59 -9.14 -32.14
CA PRO A 45 -18.23 -10.16 -32.97
C PRO A 45 -18.28 -11.57 -32.34
N ASP A 46 -17.57 -11.79 -31.21
CA ASP A 46 -17.39 -13.11 -30.63
C ASP A 46 -17.74 -13.17 -29.11
N VAL A 47 -18.88 -12.55 -28.74
CA VAL A 47 -19.39 -12.65 -27.35
C VAL A 47 -19.81 -14.10 -27.07
N ILE A 48 -19.29 -14.69 -25.98
CA ILE A 48 -19.72 -16.04 -25.58
C ILE A 48 -21.18 -15.99 -25.07
N PRO A 49 -22.01 -17.00 -25.40
CA PRO A 49 -23.45 -16.96 -25.13
C PRO A 49 -23.76 -17.39 -23.68
N LEU A 50 -23.31 -16.61 -22.70
CA LEU A 50 -23.71 -16.79 -21.30
C LEU A 50 -25.21 -16.57 -21.14
N ARG A 51 -25.80 -17.23 -20.16
CA ARG A 51 -27.23 -17.18 -19.87
C ARG A 51 -27.49 -16.61 -18.49
N GLU A 52 -28.52 -15.79 -18.38
CA GLU A 52 -28.97 -15.28 -17.09
C GLU A 52 -29.76 -16.33 -16.32
N GLY A 53 -29.82 -16.22 -15.01
CA GLY A 53 -30.51 -17.15 -14.12
C GLY A 53 -29.57 -18.06 -13.34
N ARG A 54 -29.96 -18.39 -12.11
CA ARG A 54 -29.16 -19.24 -11.22
C ARG A 54 -29.07 -20.69 -11.69
N GLU A 55 -30.10 -21.16 -12.38
CA GLU A 55 -30.20 -22.49 -12.99
C GLU A 55 -29.15 -22.69 -14.09
N GLU A 56 -28.69 -21.62 -14.71
CA GLU A 56 -27.70 -21.67 -15.79
C GLU A 56 -26.24 -21.66 -15.28
N ALA A 57 -26.04 -21.60 -13.97
CA ALA A 57 -24.72 -21.41 -13.38
C ALA A 57 -23.69 -22.47 -13.80
N ALA A 58 -24.08 -23.74 -13.86
CA ALA A 58 -23.20 -24.84 -14.30
C ALA A 58 -22.86 -24.75 -15.80
N TYR A 59 -23.84 -24.38 -16.62
CA TYR A 59 -23.61 -24.12 -18.05
C TYR A 59 -22.65 -22.97 -18.27
N ASN A 60 -22.86 -21.85 -17.59
CA ASN A 60 -22.00 -20.66 -17.70
C ASN A 60 -20.56 -20.97 -17.31
N SER A 61 -20.35 -21.73 -16.22
CA SER A 61 -19.01 -22.08 -15.76
C SER A 61 -18.28 -22.97 -16.77
N ALA A 62 -18.94 -23.99 -17.29
CA ALA A 62 -18.37 -24.87 -18.29
C ALA A 62 -18.03 -24.13 -19.60
N LEU A 63 -18.91 -23.22 -20.02
CA LEU A 63 -18.71 -22.42 -21.22
C LEU A 63 -17.56 -21.43 -21.06
N LEU A 64 -17.48 -20.75 -19.91
CA LEU A 64 -16.40 -19.78 -19.65
C LEU A 64 -15.04 -20.48 -19.58
N GLN A 65 -14.95 -21.64 -18.88
CA GLN A 65 -13.71 -22.41 -18.83
C GLN A 65 -13.29 -22.87 -20.22
N GLN A 66 -14.22 -23.42 -21.03
CA GLN A 66 -13.93 -23.85 -22.39
C GLN A 66 -13.45 -22.69 -23.27
N ALA A 67 -14.09 -21.50 -23.15
CA ALA A 67 -13.68 -20.33 -23.92
C ALA A 67 -12.25 -19.87 -23.55
N ILE A 68 -11.89 -19.91 -22.26
CA ILE A 68 -10.55 -19.58 -21.77
C ILE A 68 -9.54 -20.63 -22.28
N ASP A 69 -9.85 -21.92 -22.19
CA ASP A 69 -8.99 -22.99 -22.69
C ASP A 69 -8.76 -22.91 -24.21
N ASP A 70 -9.75 -22.46 -24.98
CA ASP A 70 -9.63 -22.26 -26.42
C ASP A 70 -8.91 -20.96 -26.78
N ALA A 71 -9.13 -19.89 -26.02
CA ALA A 71 -8.43 -18.62 -26.19
C ALA A 71 -6.92 -18.77 -25.91
N SER A 72 -6.54 -19.55 -24.90
CA SER A 72 -5.12 -19.74 -24.55
C SER A 72 -4.29 -20.38 -25.66
N LYS A 73 -4.88 -21.22 -26.50
CA LYS A 73 -4.23 -21.89 -27.63
C LYS A 73 -3.79 -20.94 -28.74
N LYS A 74 -4.36 -19.73 -28.79
CA LYS A 74 -4.13 -18.73 -29.84
C LYS A 74 -3.84 -17.32 -29.30
N SER A 75 -3.57 -17.19 -28.01
CA SER A 75 -3.41 -15.88 -27.32
C SER A 75 -4.58 -14.94 -27.64
N GLY A 76 -5.80 -15.42 -27.33
CA GLY A 76 -7.03 -14.76 -27.73
C GLY A 76 -7.81 -14.13 -26.59
N SER A 77 -8.95 -13.54 -26.96
CA SER A 77 -9.85 -12.85 -26.03
C SER A 77 -11.14 -13.64 -25.83
N VAL A 78 -11.70 -13.56 -24.62
CA VAL A 78 -13.03 -14.04 -24.25
C VAL A 78 -13.89 -12.82 -23.95
N HIS A 79 -14.92 -12.56 -24.76
CA HIS A 79 -15.79 -11.41 -24.60
C HIS A 79 -17.10 -11.84 -23.93
N LEU A 80 -17.46 -11.11 -22.87
CA LEU A 80 -18.67 -11.31 -22.08
C LEU A 80 -19.67 -10.20 -22.40
N GLY A 81 -20.89 -10.60 -22.77
CA GLY A 81 -21.96 -9.66 -23.03
C GLY A 81 -22.45 -8.93 -21.77
N PRO A 82 -23.29 -7.91 -21.93
CA PRO A 82 -23.99 -7.30 -20.82
C PRO A 82 -24.99 -8.30 -20.22
N GLY A 83 -25.14 -8.29 -18.88
CA GLY A 83 -26.05 -9.15 -18.14
C GLY A 83 -25.51 -9.53 -16.77
N THR A 84 -26.33 -10.21 -15.98
CA THR A 84 -25.97 -10.79 -14.70
C THR A 84 -25.92 -12.30 -14.81
N PHE A 85 -24.71 -12.84 -14.70
CA PHE A 85 -24.46 -14.26 -14.93
C PHE A 85 -24.04 -14.95 -13.65
N TYR A 86 -24.67 -16.09 -13.36
CA TYR A 86 -24.34 -16.92 -12.20
C TYR A 86 -23.39 -18.04 -12.61
N PHE A 87 -22.49 -18.41 -11.69
CA PHE A 87 -21.47 -19.43 -11.94
C PHE A 87 -21.43 -20.42 -10.77
N ALA A 88 -21.42 -21.70 -11.08
CA ALA A 88 -21.16 -22.77 -10.13
C ALA A 88 -19.64 -23.05 -10.08
N TRP A 89 -19.14 -23.54 -8.97
CA TRP A 89 -17.77 -24.02 -8.91
C TRP A 89 -17.56 -25.24 -9.84
N THR A 90 -16.39 -25.32 -10.45
CA THR A 90 -16.05 -26.41 -11.38
C THR A 90 -14.96 -27.31 -10.84
N LYS A 91 -14.06 -26.80 -10.03
CA LYS A 91 -12.86 -27.50 -9.56
C LYS A 91 -12.65 -27.24 -8.07
N ALA A 92 -12.35 -28.33 -7.32
CA ALA A 92 -11.79 -28.21 -5.98
C ALA A 92 -10.32 -27.76 -6.07
N THR A 93 -9.90 -26.93 -5.15
CA THR A 93 -8.51 -26.47 -4.98
C THR A 93 -8.02 -26.85 -3.58
N ASP A 94 -6.74 -26.70 -3.31
CA ASP A 94 -6.18 -27.03 -1.99
C ASP A 94 -6.75 -26.15 -0.88
N GLU A 95 -7.19 -24.94 -1.21
CA GLU A 95 -7.72 -23.97 -0.25
C GLU A 95 -9.24 -23.78 -0.35
N GLY A 96 -9.93 -24.41 -1.32
CA GLY A 96 -11.37 -24.25 -1.50
C GLY A 96 -11.89 -24.77 -2.82
N ASN A 97 -12.58 -23.91 -3.55
CA ASN A 97 -13.17 -24.24 -4.86
C ASN A 97 -12.99 -23.04 -5.80
N CYS A 98 -12.93 -23.28 -7.10
CA CYS A 98 -12.94 -22.20 -8.08
C CYS A 98 -13.98 -22.42 -9.20
N VAL A 99 -14.38 -21.32 -9.81
CA VAL A 99 -15.22 -21.31 -11.00
C VAL A 99 -14.37 -21.55 -12.24
N VAL A 100 -13.30 -20.77 -12.39
CA VAL A 100 -12.43 -20.80 -13.58
C VAL A 100 -10.97 -20.90 -13.17
N GLU A 101 -10.26 -21.84 -13.77
CA GLU A 101 -8.81 -21.92 -13.73
C GLU A 101 -8.22 -21.16 -14.93
N MET A 102 -7.42 -20.14 -14.67
CA MET A 102 -6.86 -19.28 -15.73
C MET A 102 -5.75 -19.96 -16.53
N ARG A 103 -5.54 -19.45 -17.74
CA ARG A 103 -4.51 -19.88 -18.69
C ARG A 103 -3.70 -18.69 -19.17
N ASP A 104 -2.49 -18.98 -19.64
CA ASP A 104 -1.56 -17.98 -20.18
C ASP A 104 -2.13 -17.27 -21.43
N ASN A 105 -1.81 -16.00 -21.57
CA ASN A 105 -2.08 -15.20 -22.76
C ASN A 105 -3.58 -15.08 -23.12
N VAL A 106 -4.45 -15.01 -22.12
CA VAL A 106 -5.89 -14.87 -22.29
C VAL A 106 -6.36 -13.51 -21.81
N GLU A 107 -7.10 -12.80 -22.64
CA GLU A 107 -7.86 -11.62 -22.25
C GLU A 107 -9.31 -12.03 -21.93
N VAL A 108 -9.84 -11.54 -20.78
CA VAL A 108 -11.26 -11.63 -20.43
C VAL A 108 -11.82 -10.21 -20.37
N ARG A 109 -12.82 -9.92 -21.20
CA ARG A 109 -13.40 -8.58 -21.32
C ARG A 109 -14.92 -8.61 -21.22
N GLY A 110 -15.46 -7.82 -20.30
CA GLY A 110 -16.88 -7.52 -20.20
C GLY A 110 -17.31 -6.33 -21.06
N SER A 111 -18.55 -5.95 -20.92
CA SER A 111 -19.17 -4.80 -21.60
C SER A 111 -19.18 -3.52 -20.73
N GLY A 112 -18.59 -3.56 -19.56
CA GLY A 112 -18.50 -2.49 -18.57
C GLY A 112 -18.76 -3.03 -17.16
N LYS A 113 -18.16 -2.39 -16.14
CA LYS A 113 -18.30 -2.86 -14.76
C LYS A 113 -19.74 -2.85 -14.24
N ASP A 114 -20.61 -1.98 -14.75
CA ASP A 114 -22.02 -1.95 -14.39
C ASP A 114 -22.91 -2.75 -15.37
N ALA A 115 -22.33 -3.22 -16.47
CA ALA A 115 -23.05 -3.92 -17.53
C ALA A 115 -22.84 -5.44 -17.48
N THR A 116 -21.63 -5.92 -17.17
CA THR A 116 -21.32 -7.36 -17.05
C THR A 116 -21.05 -7.70 -15.59
N ILE A 117 -21.94 -8.48 -14.98
CA ILE A 117 -21.83 -8.87 -13.56
C ILE A 117 -21.71 -10.38 -13.44
N LEU A 118 -20.61 -10.83 -12.86
CA LEU A 118 -20.30 -12.25 -12.63
C LEU A 118 -20.58 -12.61 -11.17
N LYS A 119 -21.52 -13.52 -10.92
CA LYS A 119 -21.95 -13.93 -9.58
C LYS A 119 -21.61 -15.39 -9.30
N PRO A 120 -20.49 -15.69 -8.61
CA PRO A 120 -20.24 -17.04 -8.14
C PRO A 120 -21.31 -17.45 -7.14
N LEU A 121 -21.81 -18.69 -7.23
CA LEU A 121 -22.75 -19.27 -6.31
C LEU A 121 -22.01 -20.04 -5.22
N GLY A 122 -22.23 -19.65 -3.98
CA GLY A 122 -21.72 -20.34 -2.82
C GLY A 122 -22.27 -21.76 -2.69
N ARG A 123 -21.44 -22.68 -2.22
CA ARG A 123 -21.86 -24.03 -1.88
C ARG A 123 -21.99 -24.16 -0.36
N TYR A 124 -23.12 -24.71 0.07
CA TYR A 124 -23.20 -25.30 1.39
C TYR A 124 -22.46 -26.64 1.41
N ALA A 125 -21.67 -26.88 2.45
CA ALA A 125 -21.16 -28.22 2.69
C ALA A 125 -22.34 -29.15 2.85
N MET A 126 -22.41 -30.17 1.99
CA MET A 126 -23.49 -31.12 2.02
C MET A 126 -23.30 -32.22 3.07
N THR A 127 -22.13 -32.36 3.67
CA THR A 127 -21.77 -33.50 4.52
C THR A 127 -20.72 -33.16 5.55
N GLY A 128 -21.06 -32.30 6.56
CA GLY A 128 -20.24 -32.16 7.77
C GLY A 128 -18.87 -31.47 7.61
N GLU A 129 -18.41 -31.20 6.41
CA GLU A 129 -17.22 -30.40 6.13
C GLU A 129 -17.54 -28.91 6.21
N ALA A 130 -16.58 -28.12 6.66
CA ALA A 130 -16.73 -26.67 6.66
C ALA A 130 -16.99 -26.18 5.21
N PRO A 131 -17.94 -25.26 4.99
CA PRO A 131 -18.15 -24.70 3.67
C PRO A 131 -16.90 -23.96 3.23
N HIS A 132 -16.41 -24.27 2.04
CA HIS A 132 -15.26 -23.60 1.44
C HIS A 132 -15.72 -22.43 0.58
N GLY A 133 -14.94 -21.36 0.54
CA GLY A 133 -15.14 -20.23 -0.35
C GLY A 133 -14.99 -20.65 -1.82
N ILE A 134 -15.53 -19.82 -2.71
CA ILE A 134 -15.43 -20.02 -4.15
C ILE A 134 -14.72 -18.83 -4.77
N ASP A 135 -13.56 -19.10 -5.36
CA ASP A 135 -12.79 -18.12 -6.13
C ASP A 135 -13.38 -18.00 -7.54
N MET A 136 -13.64 -16.79 -8.03
CA MET A 136 -14.16 -16.64 -9.40
C MET A 136 -13.10 -17.00 -10.43
N PHE A 137 -11.93 -16.38 -10.35
CA PHE A 137 -10.76 -16.68 -11.18
C PHE A 137 -9.62 -17.19 -10.32
N TYR A 138 -9.06 -18.31 -10.68
CA TYR A 138 -8.05 -19.02 -9.90
C TYR A 138 -6.81 -19.36 -10.74
N TYR A 139 -5.65 -19.19 -10.13
CA TYR A 139 -4.39 -19.78 -10.59
C TYR A 139 -3.46 -19.97 -9.39
N ASP A 140 -2.91 -21.15 -9.24
CA ASP A 140 -1.85 -21.44 -8.27
C ASP A 140 -0.74 -22.24 -8.97
N GLY A 141 0.37 -21.56 -9.23
CA GLY A 141 1.58 -22.15 -9.82
C GLY A 141 2.70 -22.35 -8.80
N PHE A 142 2.41 -22.18 -7.50
CA PHE A 142 3.44 -22.09 -6.47
C PHE A 142 4.24 -23.40 -6.33
N ASP A 143 3.60 -24.54 -6.31
CA ASP A 143 4.28 -25.83 -6.15
C ASP A 143 5.12 -26.20 -7.36
N ASP A 144 4.62 -25.92 -8.56
CA ASP A 144 5.30 -26.15 -9.83
C ASP A 144 6.29 -25.04 -10.21
N ARG A 145 6.33 -23.95 -9.44
CA ARG A 145 7.09 -22.73 -9.72
C ARG A 145 6.82 -22.17 -11.12
N ARG A 146 5.60 -22.26 -11.55
CA ARG A 146 5.14 -21.82 -12.86
C ARG A 146 4.34 -20.54 -12.76
N TYR A 147 4.68 -19.54 -13.57
CA TYR A 147 3.92 -18.30 -13.67
C TYR A 147 2.73 -18.43 -14.61
N LEU A 148 1.64 -17.77 -14.27
CA LEU A 148 0.59 -17.39 -15.21
C LEU A 148 1.08 -16.18 -16.00
N ASP A 149 1.24 -16.33 -17.31
CA ASP A 149 1.78 -15.28 -18.16
C ASP A 149 0.68 -14.50 -18.90
N ASN A 150 0.73 -13.16 -18.83
CA ASN A 150 -0.02 -12.23 -19.67
C ASN A 150 -1.55 -12.43 -19.66
N ALA A 151 -2.15 -12.81 -18.55
CA ALA A 151 -3.60 -12.79 -18.40
C ALA A 151 -4.10 -11.37 -18.18
N SER A 152 -5.21 -10.99 -18.83
CA SER A 152 -5.73 -9.62 -18.75
C SER A 152 -7.23 -9.59 -18.53
N PHE A 153 -7.72 -8.63 -17.73
CA PHE A 153 -9.10 -8.54 -17.30
C PHE A 153 -9.62 -7.12 -17.43
N TYR A 154 -10.76 -6.94 -18.10
CA TYR A 154 -11.30 -5.62 -18.42
C TYR A 154 -12.81 -5.55 -18.29
N ASP A 155 -13.32 -4.42 -17.75
CA ASP A 155 -14.69 -3.96 -17.97
C ASP A 155 -15.80 -4.89 -17.45
N PHE A 156 -15.68 -5.43 -16.22
CA PHE A 156 -16.73 -6.23 -15.57
C PHE A 156 -16.69 -6.14 -14.04
N THR A 157 -17.74 -6.62 -13.41
CA THR A 157 -17.86 -6.77 -11.96
C THR A 157 -17.92 -8.24 -11.55
N ILE A 158 -17.19 -8.61 -10.50
CA ILE A 158 -17.39 -9.83 -9.74
C ILE A 158 -18.16 -9.48 -8.47
N ASP A 159 -19.33 -10.11 -8.26
CA ASP A 159 -20.17 -9.87 -7.10
C ASP A 159 -20.40 -11.16 -6.31
N GLY A 160 -19.69 -11.27 -5.19
CA GLY A 160 -19.77 -12.41 -4.27
C GLY A 160 -21.02 -12.41 -3.37
N GLU A 161 -22.02 -11.56 -3.60
CA GLU A 161 -23.24 -11.51 -2.78
C GLU A 161 -23.92 -12.88 -2.59
N SER A 162 -23.92 -13.69 -3.63
CA SER A 162 -24.55 -15.01 -3.64
C SER A 162 -23.69 -16.12 -3.03
N THR A 163 -22.46 -15.83 -2.62
CA THR A 163 -21.59 -16.78 -1.92
C THR A 163 -21.91 -16.79 -0.44
N GLN A 164 -21.81 -17.97 0.14
CA GLN A 164 -21.86 -18.16 1.59
C GLN A 164 -20.65 -19.00 1.96
N GLY A 165 -19.59 -18.34 2.34
CA GLY A 165 -18.38 -19.00 2.79
C GLY A 165 -18.48 -19.52 4.21
N SER A 166 -17.35 -19.88 4.78
CA SER A 166 -17.28 -20.38 6.14
C SER A 166 -17.77 -19.32 7.14
N LEU A 167 -18.80 -19.64 7.91
CA LEU A 167 -19.28 -18.81 9.01
C LEU A 167 -18.31 -18.81 10.22
N ARG A 168 -17.15 -19.45 10.12
CA ARG A 168 -16.24 -19.70 11.25
C ARG A 168 -14.88 -19.03 11.13
N GLY A 169 -14.76 -17.99 10.34
CA GLY A 169 -13.53 -17.23 10.19
C GLY A 169 -13.04 -17.13 8.76
N TYR A 170 -11.87 -16.52 8.59
CA TYR A 170 -11.26 -16.33 7.29
C TYR A 170 -10.96 -17.67 6.62
N SER A 171 -11.34 -17.79 5.36
CA SER A 171 -10.87 -18.81 4.45
C SER A 171 -9.94 -18.17 3.44
N ALA A 172 -8.87 -18.84 3.08
CA ALA A 172 -7.96 -18.37 2.03
C ALA A 172 -8.64 -18.28 0.66
N SER A 173 -9.73 -19.03 0.46
CA SER A 173 -10.59 -19.01 -0.72
C SER A 173 -11.77 -18.05 -0.57
N GLY A 174 -12.60 -17.92 -1.61
CA GLY A 174 -13.75 -17.01 -1.64
C GLY A 174 -13.39 -15.62 -2.14
N LYS A 175 -12.40 -15.57 -3.03
CA LYS A 175 -11.86 -14.34 -3.62
C LYS A 175 -12.48 -14.07 -5.00
N GLY A 176 -12.43 -12.81 -5.43
CA GLY A 176 -12.68 -12.50 -6.83
C GLY A 176 -11.59 -13.07 -7.74
N PHE A 177 -10.35 -12.80 -7.37
CA PHE A 177 -9.15 -13.36 -7.97
C PHE A 177 -8.30 -14.05 -6.90
N PHE A 178 -7.82 -15.23 -7.20
CA PHE A 178 -6.87 -15.96 -6.38
C PHE A 178 -5.70 -16.38 -7.28
N PHE A 179 -4.66 -15.54 -7.31
CA PHE A 179 -3.51 -15.79 -8.15
C PHE A 179 -2.23 -15.89 -7.33
N LYS A 180 -1.46 -16.94 -7.57
CA LYS A 180 -0.11 -17.14 -7.02
C LYS A 180 0.86 -17.43 -8.15
N LEU A 181 1.95 -16.67 -8.22
CA LEU A 181 2.94 -16.66 -9.30
C LEU A 181 2.32 -16.27 -10.64
N PHE A 182 2.29 -14.99 -10.93
CA PHE A 182 1.79 -14.48 -12.20
C PHE A 182 2.65 -13.30 -12.69
N ARG A 183 2.71 -13.12 -14.01
CA ARG A 183 3.62 -12.18 -14.65
C ARG A 183 2.98 -11.50 -15.86
N GLY A 184 3.22 -10.19 -15.99
CA GLY A 184 2.70 -9.39 -17.11
C GLY A 184 1.16 -9.32 -17.15
N CYS A 185 0.49 -9.58 -16.02
CA CYS A 185 -0.96 -9.57 -15.95
C CYS A 185 -1.53 -8.17 -15.73
N THR A 186 -2.71 -7.91 -16.28
CA THR A 186 -3.36 -6.59 -16.22
C THR A 186 -4.82 -6.70 -15.78
N TRP A 187 -5.25 -5.81 -14.89
CA TRP A 187 -6.64 -5.56 -14.55
C TRP A 187 -6.95 -4.10 -14.80
N GLU A 188 -8.01 -3.81 -15.52
CA GLU A 188 -8.39 -2.43 -15.79
C GLU A 188 -9.92 -2.28 -15.81
N ARG A 189 -10.44 -1.34 -15.05
CA ARG A 189 -11.88 -1.11 -14.87
C ARG A 189 -12.65 -2.37 -14.45
N VAL A 190 -12.06 -3.12 -13.51
CA VAL A 190 -12.68 -4.29 -12.89
C VAL A 190 -13.13 -3.93 -11.48
N GLU A 191 -14.37 -4.28 -11.14
CA GLU A 191 -14.88 -4.18 -9.78
C GLU A 191 -15.00 -5.56 -9.15
N VAL A 192 -14.56 -5.69 -7.89
CA VAL A 192 -14.81 -6.89 -7.08
C VAL A 192 -15.54 -6.47 -5.81
N ARG A 193 -16.67 -7.09 -5.53
CA ARG A 193 -17.45 -6.72 -4.35
C ARG A 193 -18.08 -7.92 -3.63
N ASN A 194 -18.36 -7.74 -2.33
CA ASN A 194 -19.11 -8.69 -1.49
C ASN A 194 -18.51 -10.11 -1.45
N THR A 195 -17.21 -10.25 -1.64
CA THR A 195 -16.55 -11.56 -1.59
C THR A 195 -16.42 -12.08 -0.16
N ASP A 196 -16.34 -13.39 0.00
CA ASP A 196 -16.13 -14.01 1.31
C ASP A 196 -14.73 -13.73 1.85
N GLY A 197 -13.72 -13.81 1.00
CA GLY A 197 -12.32 -13.49 1.25
C GLY A 197 -11.90 -12.16 0.60
N THR A 198 -10.62 -12.06 0.29
CA THR A 198 -10.01 -10.91 -0.39
C THR A 198 -10.62 -10.68 -1.77
N GLY A 199 -10.82 -9.43 -2.16
CA GLY A 199 -11.31 -9.08 -3.49
C GLY A 199 -10.32 -9.46 -4.59
N PHE A 200 -9.17 -8.81 -4.62
CA PHE A 200 -8.04 -9.11 -5.50
C PHE A 200 -6.93 -9.77 -4.67
N GLY A 201 -6.83 -11.08 -4.71
CA GLY A 201 -5.76 -11.87 -4.08
C GLY A 201 -4.64 -12.11 -5.10
N ALA A 202 -3.50 -11.46 -4.87
CA ALA A 202 -2.42 -11.34 -5.84
C ALA A 202 -1.08 -11.68 -5.19
N ASP A 203 -0.73 -12.97 -5.11
CA ASP A 203 0.50 -13.42 -4.47
C ASP A 203 1.62 -13.58 -5.52
N TYR A 204 2.76 -12.92 -5.27
CA TYR A 204 3.99 -13.01 -6.06
C TYR A 204 3.88 -12.47 -7.50
N PRO A 205 3.39 -11.24 -7.69
CA PRO A 205 3.28 -10.61 -9.00
C PRO A 205 4.64 -10.18 -9.55
N VAL A 206 4.81 -10.30 -10.88
CA VAL A 206 5.97 -9.78 -11.60
C VAL A 206 5.50 -8.93 -12.78
N ASP A 207 5.91 -7.67 -12.84
CA ASP A 207 5.55 -6.72 -13.90
C ASP A 207 4.03 -6.64 -14.18
N CYS A 208 3.21 -6.58 -13.12
CA CYS A 208 1.75 -6.58 -13.20
C CYS A 208 1.14 -5.19 -12.97
N VAL A 209 -0.08 -4.98 -13.46
CA VAL A 209 -0.77 -3.68 -13.36
C VAL A 209 -2.24 -3.86 -12.99
N MET A 210 -2.69 -3.08 -11.99
CA MET A 210 -4.11 -2.85 -11.71
C MET A 210 -4.42 -1.37 -11.89
N ARG A 211 -5.37 -1.04 -12.76
CA ARG A 211 -5.73 0.35 -13.07
C ARG A 211 -7.23 0.56 -13.07
N ASP A 212 -7.69 1.66 -12.46
CA ASP A 212 -9.11 2.04 -12.41
C ASP A 212 -10.03 0.94 -11.84
N CYS A 213 -9.48 0.09 -10.94
CA CYS A 213 -10.19 -1.02 -10.32
C CYS A 213 -10.82 -0.62 -8.98
N SER A 214 -11.83 -1.36 -8.55
CA SER A 214 -12.49 -1.14 -7.26
C SER A 214 -12.73 -2.44 -6.48
N ALA A 215 -12.55 -2.37 -5.15
CA ALA A 215 -12.86 -3.44 -4.22
C ALA A 215 -13.79 -2.94 -3.12
N ILE A 216 -15.00 -3.53 -2.98
CA ILE A 216 -16.05 -3.00 -2.11
C ILE A 216 -16.66 -4.11 -1.24
N GLY A 217 -16.61 -3.96 0.08
CA GLY A 217 -17.26 -4.90 1.01
C GLY A 217 -16.71 -6.32 0.95
N CYS A 218 -15.44 -6.50 0.58
CA CYS A 218 -14.78 -7.79 0.53
C CYS A 218 -14.41 -8.30 1.92
N GLY A 219 -14.27 -9.62 2.06
CA GLY A 219 -13.91 -10.26 3.32
C GLY A 219 -15.09 -10.40 4.27
N LYS A 220 -16.32 -10.53 3.80
CA LYS A 220 -17.53 -10.56 4.65
C LYS A 220 -17.54 -11.70 5.69
N ASN A 221 -16.74 -12.74 5.50
CA ASN A 221 -16.61 -13.87 6.44
C ASN A 221 -15.39 -13.74 7.37
N ALA A 222 -14.60 -12.70 7.25
CA ALA A 222 -13.45 -12.50 8.13
C ALA A 222 -13.89 -12.16 9.55
N THR A 223 -13.15 -12.69 10.52
CA THR A 223 -13.27 -12.33 11.94
C THR A 223 -12.07 -11.48 12.35
N LYS A 224 -12.15 -10.88 13.55
CA LYS A 224 -11.03 -10.13 14.11
C LYS A 224 -9.74 -10.96 14.22
N ASP A 225 -9.87 -12.25 14.45
CA ASP A 225 -8.75 -13.19 14.66
C ASP A 225 -8.23 -13.80 13.35
N SER A 226 -8.85 -13.46 12.20
CA SER A 226 -8.41 -13.96 10.90
C SER A 226 -7.50 -12.96 10.21
N TYR A 227 -6.40 -13.44 9.61
CA TYR A 227 -5.55 -12.64 8.73
C TYR A 227 -6.16 -12.56 7.32
N GLY A 228 -5.81 -11.53 6.56
CA GLY A 228 -6.32 -11.35 5.20
C GLY A 228 -7.64 -10.58 5.15
N ALA A 229 -8.46 -10.86 4.12
CA ALA A 229 -9.72 -10.17 3.86
C ALA A 229 -9.57 -8.70 3.47
N SER A 230 -8.70 -8.47 2.53
CA SER A 230 -8.42 -7.16 1.94
C SER A 230 -9.32 -6.88 0.73
N GLY A 231 -9.47 -5.62 0.36
CA GLY A 231 -9.90 -5.27 -0.99
C GLY A 231 -8.86 -5.69 -2.01
N PHE A 232 -7.64 -5.19 -1.85
CA PHE A 232 -6.45 -5.58 -2.61
C PHE A 232 -5.43 -6.20 -1.64
N GLY A 233 -5.16 -7.49 -1.80
CA GLY A 233 -4.17 -8.22 -1.01
C GLY A 233 -3.04 -8.71 -1.91
N VAL A 234 -1.82 -8.26 -1.64
CA VAL A 234 -0.63 -8.61 -2.41
C VAL A 234 0.34 -9.39 -1.52
N GLY A 235 0.55 -10.65 -1.87
CA GLY A 235 1.56 -11.48 -1.24
C GLY A 235 2.91 -11.28 -1.91
N VAL A 236 3.97 -11.15 -1.11
CA VAL A 236 5.35 -10.94 -1.57
C VAL A 236 6.30 -11.97 -0.96
N GLY A 237 7.51 -12.08 -1.48
CA GLY A 237 8.60 -12.84 -0.86
C GLY A 237 9.06 -14.08 -1.62
N PHE A 238 8.63 -14.28 -2.85
CA PHE A 238 9.05 -15.42 -3.66
C PHE A 238 10.32 -15.11 -4.48
N SER A 239 10.36 -13.95 -5.15
CA SER A 239 11.51 -13.56 -5.97
C SER A 239 11.82 -12.07 -5.88
N GLU A 240 13.06 -11.68 -6.22
CA GLU A 240 13.47 -10.28 -6.26
C GLU A 240 12.94 -9.52 -7.50
N ASP A 241 12.36 -10.23 -8.47
CA ASP A 241 11.73 -9.64 -9.66
C ASP A 241 10.31 -9.13 -9.40
N GLU A 242 9.74 -9.42 -8.22
CA GLU A 242 8.39 -9.01 -7.87
C GLU A 242 8.16 -7.52 -8.07
N SER A 243 7.06 -7.20 -8.75
CA SER A 243 6.71 -5.83 -9.05
C SER A 243 5.25 -5.69 -9.47
N MET A 244 4.61 -4.59 -9.05
CA MET A 244 3.23 -4.31 -9.42
C MET A 244 2.95 -2.82 -9.32
N VAL A 245 2.16 -2.31 -10.26
CA VAL A 245 1.58 -0.97 -10.21
C VAL A 245 0.08 -1.08 -9.92
N ILE A 246 -0.39 -0.38 -8.89
CA ILE A 246 -1.80 -0.21 -8.55
C ILE A 246 -2.11 1.27 -8.66
N GLU A 247 -2.86 1.67 -9.67
CA GLU A 247 -3.08 3.07 -10.02
C GLU A 247 -4.55 3.42 -10.15
N ASN A 248 -4.97 4.58 -9.62
CA ASN A 248 -6.34 5.09 -9.68
C ASN A 248 -7.39 4.12 -9.13
N CYS A 249 -7.00 3.23 -8.21
CA CYS A 249 -7.89 2.22 -7.67
C CYS A 249 -8.60 2.70 -6.40
N THR A 250 -9.75 2.10 -6.11
CA THR A 250 -10.53 2.41 -4.91
C THR A 250 -10.80 1.17 -4.08
N SER A 251 -10.74 1.30 -2.75
CA SER A 251 -10.97 0.20 -1.84
C SER A 251 -11.81 0.63 -0.65
N SER A 252 -13.02 0.08 -0.50
CA SER A 252 -13.94 0.59 0.51
C SER A 252 -14.74 -0.47 1.24
N ALA A 253 -15.05 -0.16 2.51
CA ALA A 253 -15.94 -0.96 3.34
C ALA A 253 -15.54 -2.45 3.46
N ASN A 254 -14.30 -2.81 3.16
CA ASN A 254 -13.81 -4.16 3.34
C ASN A 254 -13.68 -4.49 4.84
N THR A 255 -13.77 -5.75 5.20
CA THR A 255 -13.83 -6.12 6.61
C THR A 255 -12.57 -5.74 7.34
N LYS A 256 -11.39 -5.90 6.74
CA LYS A 256 -10.12 -5.53 7.35
C LYS A 256 -9.36 -4.47 6.57
N PHE A 257 -8.80 -4.77 5.43
CA PHE A 257 -7.81 -3.91 4.79
C PHE A 257 -8.32 -3.37 3.45
N GLY A 258 -7.92 -2.14 3.14
CA GLY A 258 -8.11 -1.56 1.81
C GLY A 258 -7.08 -2.12 0.82
N PHE A 259 -5.84 -1.67 0.96
CA PHE A 259 -4.66 -2.16 0.21
C PHE A 259 -3.65 -2.73 1.20
N PHE A 260 -3.28 -4.00 1.03
CA PHE A 260 -2.45 -4.69 2.01
C PHE A 260 -1.39 -5.56 1.34
N PHE A 261 -0.15 -5.39 1.79
CA PHE A 261 1.00 -6.17 1.34
C PHE A 261 1.48 -7.10 2.47
N GLU A 262 1.74 -8.35 2.16
CA GLU A 262 2.14 -9.33 3.17
C GLU A 262 3.22 -10.28 2.65
N HIS A 263 4.25 -10.54 3.49
CA HIS A 263 5.28 -11.50 3.16
C HIS A 263 4.79 -12.94 3.34
N GLN A 264 4.26 -13.53 2.30
CA GLN A 264 3.66 -14.86 2.31
C GLN A 264 4.70 -16.00 2.38
N SER A 265 5.87 -15.82 1.79
CA SER A 265 6.88 -16.89 1.69
C SER A 265 7.53 -17.24 3.03
N LEU A 266 7.57 -16.34 4.01
CA LEU A 266 8.10 -16.66 5.35
C LEU A 266 7.36 -17.81 6.00
N TYR A 267 6.05 -17.92 5.75
CA TYR A 267 5.22 -19.00 6.27
C TYR A 267 5.37 -20.31 5.47
N ARG A 268 5.61 -20.23 4.17
CA ARG A 268 5.59 -21.36 3.23
C ARG A 268 6.98 -21.95 2.94
N LEU A 269 8.03 -21.13 2.98
CA LEU A 269 9.40 -21.53 2.62
C LEU A 269 10.33 -21.66 3.83
N ASN A 270 9.81 -21.86 5.03
CA ASN A 270 10.61 -21.99 6.27
C ASN A 270 11.65 -20.86 6.47
N GLY A 271 11.26 -19.63 6.17
CA GLY A 271 12.11 -18.45 6.29
C GLY A 271 13.07 -18.21 5.12
N VAL A 272 12.96 -18.99 4.04
CA VAL A 272 13.72 -18.76 2.81
C VAL A 272 12.79 -18.04 1.82
N GLY A 273 12.92 -16.75 1.69
CA GLY A 273 12.14 -15.93 0.76
C GLY A 273 12.95 -14.74 0.27
N ALA A 274 12.46 -14.06 -0.77
CA ALA A 274 13.06 -12.83 -1.24
C ALA A 274 12.95 -11.76 -0.13
N ARG A 275 13.97 -10.92 -0.01
CA ARG A 275 14.03 -9.82 0.95
C ARG A 275 13.92 -8.46 0.29
N ARG A 276 13.97 -8.45 -1.02
CA ARG A 276 13.90 -7.29 -1.89
C ARG A 276 12.98 -7.62 -3.04
N ALA A 277 12.36 -6.59 -3.60
CA ALA A 277 11.61 -6.65 -4.82
C ALA A 277 12.12 -5.60 -5.81
N LYS A 278 11.71 -5.70 -7.05
CA LYS A 278 11.90 -4.64 -8.05
C LYS A 278 11.09 -3.40 -7.64
N GLY A 279 9.91 -3.58 -7.06
CA GLY A 279 9.14 -2.55 -6.37
C GLY A 279 7.64 -2.58 -6.62
N PHE A 280 6.90 -2.09 -5.65
CA PHE A 280 5.45 -1.96 -5.70
C PHE A 280 5.05 -0.49 -5.61
N HIS A 281 4.18 -0.04 -6.52
CA HIS A 281 3.73 1.34 -6.58
C HIS A 281 2.21 1.41 -6.47
N VAL A 282 1.73 2.09 -5.43
CA VAL A 282 0.31 2.38 -5.20
C VAL A 282 0.12 3.88 -5.37
N THR A 283 -0.47 4.30 -6.49
CA THR A 283 -0.51 5.70 -6.89
C THR A 283 -1.95 6.17 -7.16
N ASN A 284 -2.29 7.37 -6.68
CA ASN A 284 -3.61 7.98 -6.84
C ASN A 284 -4.76 7.09 -6.36
N CYS A 285 -4.52 6.23 -5.37
CA CYS A 285 -5.51 5.31 -4.84
C CYS A 285 -6.27 5.91 -3.67
N THR A 286 -7.55 5.57 -3.54
CA THR A 286 -8.39 6.02 -2.43
C THR A 286 -8.95 4.84 -1.66
N ALA A 287 -8.84 4.90 -0.32
CA ALA A 287 -9.40 3.89 0.56
C ALA A 287 -10.22 4.54 1.67
N TRP A 288 -11.40 3.97 1.96
CA TRP A 288 -12.27 4.47 3.03
C TRP A 288 -13.11 3.39 3.68
N GLY A 289 -13.41 3.59 4.97
CA GLY A 289 -14.31 2.71 5.72
C GLY A 289 -13.77 1.27 5.89
N ASN A 290 -12.49 1.02 5.65
CA ASN A 290 -11.82 -0.22 6.01
C ASN A 290 -11.31 -0.12 7.46
N LEU A 291 -10.95 -1.25 8.06
CA LEU A 291 -10.25 -1.26 9.34
C LEU A 291 -8.90 -0.53 9.23
N ILE A 292 -8.12 -0.89 8.24
CA ILE A 292 -6.88 -0.23 7.83
C ILE A 292 -7.00 0.08 6.34
N ASN A 293 -6.83 1.34 5.96
CA ASN A 293 -6.97 1.72 4.56
C ASN A 293 -5.75 1.28 3.72
N PHE A 294 -4.54 1.52 4.21
CA PHE A 294 -3.29 1.11 3.58
C PHE A 294 -2.38 0.45 4.61
N GLY A 295 -1.78 -0.69 4.27
CA GLY A 295 -0.95 -1.35 5.25
C GLY A 295 -0.10 -2.49 4.72
N GLY A 296 0.64 -3.09 5.64
CA GLY A 296 1.45 -4.26 5.35
C GLY A 296 1.96 -4.97 6.59
N ASN A 297 2.18 -6.26 6.42
CA ASN A 297 2.82 -7.12 7.40
C ASN A 297 4.09 -7.70 6.78
N ARG A 298 5.26 -7.35 7.33
CA ARG A 298 6.57 -7.69 6.76
C ARG A 298 6.65 -7.34 5.28
N ALA A 299 5.97 -6.26 4.90
CA ALA A 299 6.00 -5.72 3.55
C ALA A 299 7.35 -5.04 3.28
N TYR A 300 7.72 -4.98 2.02
CA TYR A 300 8.96 -4.31 1.61
C TYR A 300 8.86 -3.76 0.20
N ASP A 301 9.67 -2.74 -0.07
CA ASP A 301 9.81 -2.11 -1.38
C ASP A 301 8.47 -1.57 -1.93
N VAL A 302 7.66 -0.90 -1.08
CA VAL A 302 6.35 -0.34 -1.45
C VAL A 302 6.37 1.18 -1.38
N VAL A 303 5.94 1.82 -2.45
CA VAL A 303 5.72 3.27 -2.53
C VAL A 303 4.24 3.56 -2.62
N TYR A 304 3.73 4.38 -1.71
CA TYR A 304 2.38 4.96 -1.74
C TYR A 304 2.51 6.44 -2.12
N ASP A 305 1.94 6.85 -3.24
CA ASP A 305 2.03 8.21 -3.74
C ASP A 305 0.65 8.78 -4.10
N HIS A 306 0.35 10.01 -3.65
CA HIS A 306 -0.95 10.67 -3.84
C HIS A 306 -2.15 9.81 -3.40
N CYS A 307 -1.97 8.97 -2.38
CA CYS A 307 -3.04 8.14 -1.85
C CYS A 307 -3.92 8.93 -0.87
N VAL A 308 -5.22 8.61 -0.87
CA VAL A 308 -6.21 9.23 0.02
C VAL A 308 -6.75 8.19 0.98
N SER A 309 -6.54 8.41 2.28
CA SER A 309 -7.15 7.63 3.36
C SER A 309 -8.28 8.43 4.01
N ASP A 310 -9.51 7.98 3.83
CA ASP A 310 -10.71 8.63 4.39
C ASP A 310 -11.45 7.66 5.32
N GLN A 311 -11.84 8.14 6.49
CA GLN A 311 -12.69 7.45 7.46
C GLN A 311 -12.37 5.96 7.67
N PRO A 312 -11.17 5.60 8.13
CA PRO A 312 -10.89 4.22 8.50
C PRO A 312 -11.81 3.79 9.66
N LYS A 313 -12.21 2.52 9.69
CA LYS A 313 -13.01 1.99 10.80
C LYS A 313 -12.17 1.93 12.05
N LYS A 314 -12.74 2.33 13.19
CA LYS A 314 -12.09 2.12 14.48
C LYS A 314 -12.02 0.62 14.79
N SER A 315 -10.84 0.12 15.12
CA SER A 315 -10.63 -1.26 15.55
C SER A 315 -10.65 -1.39 17.07
N ASP A 316 -11.15 -2.52 17.54
CA ASP A 316 -10.93 -2.97 18.92
C ASP A 316 -9.70 -3.91 19.01
N ASP A 317 -8.98 -4.11 17.88
CA ASP A 317 -7.79 -4.96 17.81
C ASP A 317 -6.55 -4.14 18.13
N GLU A 318 -5.90 -4.44 19.25
CA GLU A 318 -4.71 -3.73 19.74
C GLU A 318 -3.49 -3.89 18.82
N LEU A 319 -3.50 -4.87 17.93
CA LEU A 319 -2.40 -5.10 16.97
C LEU A 319 -2.28 -3.97 15.93
N TYR A 320 -3.39 -3.32 15.60
CA TYR A 320 -3.46 -2.30 14.55
C TYR A 320 -3.76 -0.94 15.19
N THR A 321 -2.74 -0.13 15.33
CA THR A 321 -2.82 1.18 16.00
C THR A 321 -3.00 2.36 15.05
N ASP A 322 -2.66 2.20 13.77
CA ASP A 322 -2.68 3.25 12.75
C ASP A 322 -3.59 2.87 11.59
N TYR A 323 -4.76 3.44 11.54
CA TYR A 323 -5.80 3.02 10.60
C TYR A 323 -5.63 3.55 9.17
N ALA A 324 -4.97 4.68 9.02
CA ALA A 324 -4.72 5.27 7.69
C ALA A 324 -3.64 4.48 6.93
N PHE A 325 -2.45 4.41 7.53
CA PHE A 325 -1.29 3.68 7.04
C PHE A 325 -0.68 2.89 8.20
N THR A 326 -0.71 1.57 8.14
CA THR A 326 -0.20 0.71 9.21
C THR A 326 0.74 -0.35 8.65
N PHE A 327 1.97 -0.34 9.11
CA PHE A 327 2.99 -1.30 8.72
C PHE A 327 3.54 -1.98 9.97
N VAL A 328 3.33 -3.27 10.06
CA VAL A 328 3.68 -4.08 11.24
C VAL A 328 4.76 -5.10 10.92
N GLU A 329 5.31 -5.69 11.98
CA GLU A 329 6.26 -6.81 11.95
C GLU A 329 7.43 -6.59 10.98
N HIS A 330 8.23 -5.54 11.22
CA HIS A 330 9.44 -5.26 10.44
C HIS A 330 9.19 -5.02 8.94
N SER A 331 8.13 -4.28 8.62
CA SER A 331 7.96 -3.75 7.27
C SER A 331 9.03 -2.71 6.96
N VAL A 332 9.79 -2.91 5.89
CA VAL A 332 10.98 -2.12 5.55
C VAL A 332 10.91 -1.56 4.14
N ARG A 333 11.59 -0.47 3.87
CA ARG A 333 11.59 0.25 2.59
C ARG A 333 10.18 0.55 2.11
N ILE A 334 9.39 1.13 3.04
CA ILE A 334 8.04 1.63 2.79
C ILE A 334 8.10 3.14 2.75
N LEU A 335 7.72 3.71 1.63
CA LEU A 335 7.67 5.16 1.46
C LEU A 335 6.23 5.61 1.23
N VAL A 336 5.78 6.59 2.02
CA VAL A 336 4.51 7.28 1.81
C VAL A 336 4.80 8.74 1.50
N ARG A 337 4.21 9.27 0.43
CA ARG A 337 4.37 10.66 0.06
C ARG A 337 3.09 11.24 -0.55
N ASN A 338 2.91 12.54 -0.42
CA ASN A 338 1.77 13.27 -0.97
C ASN A 338 0.41 12.67 -0.56
N ALA A 339 0.34 11.94 0.55
CA ALA A 339 -0.89 11.31 1.00
C ALA A 339 -1.84 12.35 1.62
N THR A 340 -3.14 12.11 1.47
CA THR A 340 -4.20 12.83 2.19
C THR A 340 -4.81 11.91 3.22
N VAL A 341 -4.84 12.33 4.48
CA VAL A 341 -5.40 11.55 5.60
C VAL A 341 -6.50 12.36 6.27
N ASP A 342 -7.72 11.83 6.33
CA ASP A 342 -8.86 12.48 7.00
C ASP A 342 -8.85 12.20 8.51
N GLN A 343 -7.69 12.35 9.13
CA GLN A 343 -7.50 12.28 10.58
C GLN A 343 -6.53 13.38 11.00
N MET A 344 -6.91 14.09 12.06
CA MET A 344 -6.07 15.14 12.65
C MET A 344 -5.94 14.89 14.15
N TYR A 345 -4.81 15.29 14.68
CA TYR A 345 -4.61 15.34 16.13
C TYR A 345 -5.50 16.41 16.75
N THR A 346 -6.03 16.10 17.94
CA THR A 346 -6.97 17.00 18.64
C THR A 346 -6.26 18.21 19.25
N ASP A 347 -4.99 18.11 19.52
CA ASP A 347 -4.16 19.10 20.22
C ASP A 347 -3.29 19.98 19.28
N VAL A 348 -3.26 19.69 17.97
CA VAL A 348 -2.46 20.44 16.99
C VAL A 348 -3.17 21.67 16.44
N LEU A 349 -4.48 21.73 16.50
CA LEU A 349 -5.28 22.84 15.96
C LEU A 349 -5.06 24.18 16.68
N ALA A 350 -4.41 24.19 17.83
CA ALA A 350 -4.20 25.41 18.65
C ALA A 350 -2.99 26.26 18.18
N ASP A 351 -2.02 25.67 17.47
CA ASP A 351 -0.82 26.39 16.99
C ASP A 351 -0.65 26.29 15.46
N PRO A 352 -0.97 27.38 14.74
CA PRO A 352 -0.81 27.41 13.28
C PRO A 352 0.62 27.22 12.79
N SER A 353 1.65 27.51 13.60
CA SER A 353 3.05 27.45 13.16
C SER A 353 3.57 26.03 13.06
N SER A 354 3.11 25.14 13.93
CA SER A 354 3.44 23.71 13.90
C SER A 354 2.51 22.89 13.00
N PHE A 355 1.34 23.44 12.69
CA PHE A 355 0.32 22.73 11.92
C PHE A 355 0.81 22.26 10.55
N ALA A 356 1.43 23.16 9.77
CA ALA A 356 1.89 22.83 8.42
C ALA A 356 2.95 21.72 8.39
N ALA A 357 3.89 21.73 9.35
CA ALA A 357 4.91 20.70 9.46
C ALA A 357 4.32 19.34 9.89
N ILE A 358 3.35 19.35 10.78
CA ILE A 358 2.67 18.14 11.23
C ILE A 358 1.74 17.58 10.13
N GLU A 359 1.04 18.45 9.39
CA GLU A 359 0.23 18.03 8.23
C GLU A 359 1.13 17.41 7.13
N TRP A 360 2.28 18.02 6.85
CA TRP A 360 3.28 17.42 5.97
C TRP A 360 3.75 16.05 6.49
N ALA A 361 4.05 15.93 7.78
CA ALA A 361 4.50 14.69 8.38
C ALA A 361 3.42 13.58 8.30
N LEU A 362 2.14 13.92 8.44
CA LEU A 362 1.02 13.00 8.20
C LEU A 362 0.94 12.56 6.74
N SER A 363 1.16 13.47 5.79
CA SER A 363 1.12 13.16 4.36
C SER A 363 2.24 12.21 3.90
N ARG A 364 3.28 12.06 4.74
CA ARG A 364 4.42 11.17 4.52
C ARG A 364 4.46 9.97 5.46
N ASN A 365 3.44 9.79 6.28
CA ASN A 365 3.40 8.78 7.34
C ASN A 365 4.62 8.83 8.29
N VAL A 366 5.26 9.98 8.41
CA VAL A 366 6.29 10.26 9.41
C VAL A 366 5.65 10.38 10.79
N ALA A 367 4.63 11.24 10.90
CA ALA A 367 3.70 11.24 12.02
C ALA A 367 2.47 10.41 11.67
N HIS A 368 1.91 9.71 12.64
CA HIS A 368 0.71 8.90 12.45
C HIS A 368 -0.29 9.13 13.58
N VAL A 369 -1.55 9.04 13.26
CA VAL A 369 -2.62 9.13 14.24
C VAL A 369 -2.85 7.74 14.82
N GLY A 370 -2.44 7.54 16.07
CA GLY A 370 -2.58 6.25 16.73
C GLY A 370 -3.99 5.98 17.27
N ALA A 371 -4.36 4.72 17.34
CA ALA A 371 -5.63 4.25 17.82
C ALA A 371 -5.86 4.39 19.33
N SER A 372 -4.87 4.75 20.10
CA SER A 372 -4.87 4.73 21.57
C SER A 372 -5.79 5.75 22.26
N GLY A 373 -6.88 6.14 21.61
CA GLY A 373 -7.98 6.90 22.21
C GLY A 373 -7.75 8.39 22.43
N ASN A 374 -6.52 8.82 22.48
CA ASN A 374 -6.13 10.22 22.65
C ASN A 374 -5.41 10.71 21.40
N ASN A 375 -6.05 10.98 20.32
CA ASN A 375 -5.46 11.53 19.10
C ASN A 375 -4.63 12.81 19.37
N GLU A 376 -3.62 12.71 20.23
CA GLU A 376 -2.74 13.79 20.65
C GLU A 376 -1.34 13.61 20.03
N PHE A 377 -0.85 14.63 19.37
CA PHE A 377 0.52 14.70 18.90
C PHE A 377 1.49 15.13 20.00
N ARG A 378 1.00 15.92 20.95
CA ARG A 378 1.79 16.56 22.03
C ARG A 378 2.91 17.43 21.46
N PRO A 379 2.57 18.43 20.63
CA PRO A 379 3.54 19.23 19.87
C PRO A 379 4.60 19.89 20.73
N GLU A 380 4.23 20.34 21.95
CA GLU A 380 5.11 21.08 22.87
C GLU A 380 6.00 20.17 23.74
N ASN A 381 5.75 18.86 23.76
CA ASN A 381 6.58 17.95 24.55
C ASN A 381 7.98 17.87 23.94
N SER A 382 9.01 17.87 24.82
CA SER A 382 10.37 17.54 24.40
C SER A 382 10.42 16.13 23.88
N ILE A 383 11.03 15.94 22.74
CA ILE A 383 11.14 14.63 22.07
C ILE A 383 12.26 13.79 22.68
N THR A 384 12.01 12.48 22.84
CA THR A 384 13.04 11.52 23.24
C THR A 384 13.85 11.03 22.05
N ARG A 385 15.00 10.40 22.30
CA ARG A 385 15.80 9.76 21.24
C ARG A 385 15.02 8.65 20.54
N ALA A 386 14.27 7.85 21.29
CA ALA A 386 13.39 6.81 20.73
C ALA A 386 12.37 7.36 19.73
N GLU A 387 11.66 8.44 20.12
CA GLU A 387 10.68 9.09 19.26
C GLU A 387 11.33 9.74 18.03
N ALA A 388 12.49 10.38 18.21
CA ALA A 388 13.22 11.00 17.11
C ALA A 388 13.75 9.95 16.13
N ALA A 389 14.25 8.81 16.62
CA ALA A 389 14.67 7.69 15.79
C ALA A 389 13.52 7.18 14.92
N GLU A 390 12.36 6.92 15.54
CA GLU A 390 11.18 6.42 14.83
C GLU A 390 10.69 7.40 13.75
N PHE A 391 10.61 8.70 14.05
CA PHE A 391 10.21 9.70 13.06
C PHE A 391 11.22 9.81 11.92
N PHE A 392 12.51 9.75 12.23
CA PHE A 392 13.56 9.84 11.23
C PHE A 392 13.61 8.59 10.33
N TRP A 393 13.48 7.41 10.91
CA TRP A 393 13.40 6.15 10.17
C TRP A 393 12.21 6.11 9.20
N ARG A 394 11.04 6.58 9.65
CA ARG A 394 9.86 6.71 8.79
C ARG A 394 10.08 7.69 7.65
N TYR A 395 10.69 8.84 7.95
CA TYR A 395 11.07 9.84 6.94
C TYR A 395 12.01 9.25 5.89
N ALA A 396 12.99 8.49 6.30
CA ALA A 396 13.95 7.81 5.43
C ALA A 396 13.34 6.65 4.61
N GLY A 397 12.03 6.39 4.72
CA GLY A 397 11.36 5.31 4.01
C GLY A 397 11.54 3.94 4.67
N ARG A 398 11.74 3.90 5.99
CA ARG A 398 11.92 2.67 6.77
C ARG A 398 13.05 1.78 6.22
N PRO A 399 14.28 2.30 6.04
CA PRO A 399 15.39 1.49 5.57
C PRO A 399 15.68 0.35 6.51
N GLY A 400 16.13 -0.77 5.98
CA GLY A 400 16.47 -1.95 6.75
C GLY A 400 16.35 -3.23 5.95
N MET A 401 16.82 -4.32 6.51
CA MET A 401 16.73 -5.64 5.91
C MET A 401 15.68 -6.48 6.63
N LEU A 402 14.81 -7.13 5.86
CA LEU A 402 13.92 -8.15 6.41
C LEU A 402 14.74 -9.27 7.07
N PRO A 403 14.46 -9.61 8.31
CA PRO A 403 15.10 -10.76 8.96
C PRO A 403 14.71 -12.06 8.26
N LEU A 404 15.63 -13.03 8.20
CA LEU A 404 15.37 -14.34 7.58
C LEU A 404 14.41 -15.22 8.38
N ARG A 405 14.34 -15.02 9.71
CA ARG A 405 13.53 -15.82 10.64
C ARG A 405 12.97 -14.96 11.74
N TYR A 406 11.89 -15.38 12.36
CA TYR A 406 11.24 -14.72 13.50
C TYR A 406 12.12 -14.58 14.73
N ASP A 407 13.06 -15.49 14.91
CA ASP A 407 13.93 -15.66 16.08
C ASP A 407 15.32 -15.02 15.92
N TYR A 408 15.58 -14.30 14.81
CA TYR A 408 16.86 -13.64 14.55
C TYR A 408 16.74 -12.11 14.76
N PHE A 409 16.32 -11.71 15.96
CA PHE A 409 16.43 -10.32 16.38
C PHE A 409 17.48 -10.24 17.50
N ASP A 410 18.66 -9.82 17.14
CA ASP A 410 19.56 -9.25 18.13
C ASP A 410 18.97 -7.91 18.57
N ASP A 411 19.00 -7.62 19.87
CA ASP A 411 18.61 -6.31 20.36
C ASP A 411 19.47 -5.24 19.67
N PRO A 412 18.87 -4.15 19.14
CA PRO A 412 19.61 -3.11 18.43
C PRO A 412 20.64 -2.43 19.33
N SER A 413 20.33 -2.31 20.62
CA SER A 413 21.17 -1.69 21.63
C SER A 413 20.94 -2.39 22.97
N SER A 414 21.89 -2.29 23.88
CA SER A 414 21.80 -2.93 25.20
C SER A 414 20.65 -2.38 26.07
N ASP A 415 20.10 -1.21 25.75
CA ASP A 415 19.01 -0.53 26.48
C ASP A 415 17.70 -0.44 25.68
N VAL A 416 17.63 -1.01 24.46
CA VAL A 416 16.43 -1.04 23.63
C VAL A 416 16.03 -2.49 23.37
N SER A 417 14.84 -2.87 23.85
CA SER A 417 14.28 -4.21 23.63
C SER A 417 13.84 -4.39 22.18
N ALA A 418 13.96 -5.61 21.65
CA ALA A 418 13.48 -5.98 20.33
C ALA A 418 11.96 -5.74 20.13
N ASP A 419 11.18 -5.79 21.23
CA ASP A 419 9.74 -5.50 21.21
C ASP A 419 9.41 -4.00 21.34
N SER A 420 10.42 -3.13 21.41
CA SER A 420 10.21 -1.69 21.49
C SER A 420 9.69 -1.13 20.17
N PHE A 421 8.80 -0.12 20.24
CA PHE A 421 8.27 0.55 19.05
C PHE A 421 9.35 1.17 18.15
N CYS A 422 10.52 1.50 18.70
CA CYS A 422 11.65 2.11 17.99
C CYS A 422 12.76 1.11 17.64
N ALA A 423 12.59 -0.19 17.89
CA ALA A 423 13.66 -1.19 17.74
C ALA A 423 14.26 -1.23 16.32
N ASP A 424 13.42 -1.23 15.29
CA ASP A 424 13.88 -1.22 13.89
C ASP A 424 14.58 0.09 13.53
N ALA A 425 14.07 1.21 14.03
CA ALA A 425 14.66 2.53 13.80
C ALA A 425 16.05 2.66 14.45
N VAL A 426 16.18 2.20 15.69
CA VAL A 426 17.47 2.24 16.43
C VAL A 426 18.48 1.32 15.77
N ARG A 427 18.08 0.11 15.39
CA ARG A 427 18.94 -0.82 14.65
C ARG A 427 19.47 -0.19 13.36
N TRP A 428 18.60 0.43 12.57
CA TRP A 428 19.02 1.12 11.35
C TRP A 428 20.03 2.23 11.64
N LEU A 429 19.79 3.06 12.67
CA LEU A 429 20.70 4.15 13.03
C LEU A 429 22.07 3.65 13.49
N GLU A 430 22.13 2.48 14.12
CA GLU A 430 23.38 1.85 14.57
C GLU A 430 24.10 1.13 13.43
N ASP A 431 23.40 0.33 12.63
CA ASP A 431 23.96 -0.44 11.51
C ASP A 431 24.56 0.46 10.42
N ASP A 432 23.93 1.60 10.15
CA ASP A 432 24.38 2.58 9.16
C ASP A 432 25.25 3.69 9.78
N GLU A 433 25.71 3.52 11.02
CA GLU A 433 26.59 4.46 11.75
C GLU A 433 26.02 5.90 11.86
N ILE A 434 24.69 6.05 11.75
CA ILE A 434 24.02 7.36 11.88
C ILE A 434 24.01 7.82 13.33
N ALA A 435 23.73 6.92 14.28
CA ALA A 435 23.92 7.15 15.71
C ALA A 435 25.12 6.35 16.21
N ALA A 436 25.82 6.87 17.22
CA ALA A 436 27.00 6.22 17.79
C ALA A 436 26.74 5.79 19.24
N GLY A 437 27.18 4.57 19.60
CA GLY A 437 27.30 4.13 20.98
C GLY A 437 26.77 2.72 21.25
N ASN A 438 27.21 2.11 22.35
CA ASN A 438 26.76 0.80 22.80
C ASN A 438 25.45 0.84 23.60
N ASN A 439 24.99 2.03 23.97
CA ASN A 439 23.72 2.31 24.64
C ASN A 439 23.07 3.50 23.94
N PHE A 440 21.88 3.31 23.44
CA PHE A 440 21.14 4.34 22.70
C PHE A 440 20.54 5.42 23.62
N HIS A 441 20.28 5.07 24.89
CA HIS A 441 19.62 5.93 25.87
C HIS A 441 18.26 6.44 25.35
N ALA A 442 17.40 5.51 24.99
CA ALA A 442 16.14 5.73 24.27
C ALA A 442 15.22 6.77 24.92
N GLU A 443 15.15 6.81 26.25
CA GLU A 443 14.28 7.70 27.03
C GLU A 443 14.88 9.10 27.25
N ASP A 444 16.16 9.30 26.95
CA ASP A 444 16.79 10.61 27.08
C ASP A 444 16.28 11.55 25.98
N LYS A 445 16.27 12.84 26.28
CA LYS A 445 15.91 13.88 25.31
C LYS A 445 17.05 14.05 24.30
N ILE A 446 16.69 14.02 23.00
CA ILE A 446 17.64 14.31 21.94
C ILE A 446 17.97 15.81 21.90
N THR A 447 19.20 16.12 21.52
CA THR A 447 19.71 17.49 21.40
C THR A 447 19.77 17.96 19.93
N ILE A 448 19.86 19.26 19.73
CA ILE A 448 20.04 19.88 18.39
C ILE A 448 21.29 19.32 17.69
N GLN A 449 22.39 19.17 18.41
CA GLN A 449 23.64 18.65 17.86
C GLN A 449 23.48 17.20 17.38
N GLU A 450 22.84 16.34 18.17
CA GLU A 450 22.67 14.92 17.84
C GLU A 450 21.81 14.74 16.60
N ILE A 451 20.69 15.47 16.47
CA ILE A 451 19.83 15.34 15.29
C ILE A 451 20.47 15.93 14.03
N CYS A 452 21.20 17.05 14.14
CA CYS A 452 21.94 17.59 13.00
C CYS A 452 23.01 16.63 12.50
N LEU A 453 23.73 15.98 13.43
CA LEU A 453 24.73 14.95 13.10
C LEU A 453 24.09 13.76 12.39
N ALA A 454 22.97 13.26 12.92
CA ALA A 454 22.24 12.16 12.30
C ALA A 454 21.76 12.53 10.88
N MET A 455 21.24 13.72 10.67
CA MET A 455 20.80 14.20 9.36
C MET A 455 21.94 14.35 8.35
N LEU A 456 23.11 14.84 8.77
CA LEU A 456 24.29 14.93 7.90
C LEU A 456 24.81 13.55 7.52
N ARG A 457 24.90 12.61 8.46
CA ARG A 457 25.32 11.24 8.20
C ARG A 457 24.36 10.54 7.25
N TYR A 458 23.05 10.75 7.44
CA TYR A 458 22.05 10.26 6.50
C TYR A 458 22.24 10.87 5.10
N ALA A 459 22.56 12.15 4.97
CA ALA A 459 22.84 12.75 3.67
C ALA A 459 24.06 12.12 2.98
N TYR A 460 25.13 11.81 3.71
CA TYR A 460 26.26 11.04 3.16
C TYR A 460 25.85 9.62 2.73
N LEU A 461 25.01 8.96 3.54
CA LEU A 461 24.53 7.63 3.23
C LEU A 461 23.71 7.60 1.93
N MET A 462 22.99 8.67 1.63
CA MET A 462 22.19 8.78 0.41
C MET A 462 23.03 8.92 -0.87
N GLU A 463 24.31 9.37 -0.77
CA GLU A 463 25.24 9.33 -1.91
C GLU A 463 25.70 7.90 -2.24
N ASP A 464 25.61 6.98 -1.29
CA ASP A 464 25.89 5.56 -1.54
C ASP A 464 24.64 4.85 -2.06
N SER A 465 24.59 4.65 -3.38
CA SER A 465 23.47 3.98 -4.05
C SER A 465 23.25 2.51 -3.61
N SER A 466 24.20 1.93 -2.87
CA SER A 466 24.08 0.58 -2.32
C SER A 466 23.38 0.54 -0.97
N SER A 467 23.19 1.70 -0.32
CA SER A 467 22.54 1.77 1.00
C SER A 467 21.04 1.45 0.94
N GLU A 468 20.49 0.88 2.01
CA GLU A 468 19.05 0.60 2.10
C GLU A 468 18.21 1.88 2.12
N ALA A 469 18.75 2.98 2.67
CA ALA A 469 18.09 4.28 2.66
C ALA A 469 18.02 4.87 1.24
N SER A 470 19.14 4.85 0.50
CA SER A 470 19.16 5.27 -0.91
C SER A 470 18.20 4.43 -1.75
N ARG A 471 18.17 3.12 -1.55
CA ARG A 471 17.25 2.22 -2.23
C ARG A 471 15.79 2.59 -1.97
N ALA A 472 15.41 2.86 -0.72
CA ALA A 472 14.03 3.22 -0.38
C ALA A 472 13.55 4.46 -1.15
N LEU A 473 14.38 5.49 -1.27
CA LEU A 473 14.06 6.70 -2.04
C LEU A 473 14.15 6.49 -3.56
N THR A 474 15.10 5.71 -4.04
CA THR A 474 15.25 5.39 -5.48
C THR A 474 13.99 4.72 -6.05
N LEU A 475 13.32 3.86 -5.26
CA LEU A 475 12.05 3.24 -5.66
C LEU A 475 10.94 4.27 -5.96
N SER A 476 10.97 5.41 -5.29
CA SER A 476 10.00 6.49 -5.52
C SER A 476 10.35 7.41 -6.69
N GLY A 477 11.54 7.28 -7.25
CA GLY A 477 12.08 8.20 -8.26
C GLY A 477 12.39 9.58 -7.68
N GLU A 478 12.58 9.71 -6.36
CA GLU A 478 12.95 10.97 -5.72
C GLU A 478 14.43 11.29 -5.95
N ASP A 479 14.71 12.57 -6.20
CA ASP A 479 16.07 13.09 -6.32
C ASP A 479 16.72 13.21 -4.93
N THR A 480 17.99 12.83 -4.82
CA THR A 480 18.75 12.82 -3.56
C THR A 480 19.87 13.87 -3.51
N ASN A 481 19.81 14.88 -4.37
CA ASN A 481 20.86 15.89 -4.46
C ASN A 481 20.75 16.91 -3.31
N TRP A 482 21.61 16.75 -2.31
CA TRP A 482 21.91 17.80 -1.33
C TRP A 482 23.28 18.43 -1.61
N GLU A 483 23.45 19.68 -1.28
CA GLU A 483 24.78 20.27 -1.15
C GLU A 483 25.38 19.85 0.20
N ILE A 484 26.16 18.77 0.22
CA ILE A 484 26.79 18.26 1.43
C ILE A 484 28.27 18.61 1.47
N PRO A 485 28.82 18.98 2.65
CA PRO A 485 30.24 19.24 2.81
C PRO A 485 31.05 17.96 2.65
N SER A 486 32.33 18.08 2.31
CA SER A 486 33.24 16.92 2.34
C SER A 486 33.26 16.29 3.72
N LYS A 487 33.29 14.94 3.79
CA LYS A 487 33.24 14.21 5.05
C LYS A 487 34.40 14.65 5.97
N PRO A 488 34.10 15.27 7.13
CA PRO A 488 35.12 15.81 8.04
C PRO A 488 35.78 14.71 8.86
N SER A 489 36.82 15.08 9.64
CA SER A 489 37.32 14.21 10.69
C SER A 489 36.29 14.05 11.81
N SER A 490 36.32 12.95 12.54
CA SER A 490 35.37 12.68 13.63
C SER A 490 35.37 13.75 14.75
N GLN A 491 36.43 14.53 14.90
CA GLN A 491 36.52 15.61 15.88
C GLN A 491 35.82 16.91 15.44
N GLU A 492 35.61 17.08 14.12
CA GLU A 492 35.00 18.25 13.53
C GLU A 492 33.55 18.00 13.06
N GLU A 493 33.14 16.74 13.05
CA GLU A 493 31.88 16.30 12.43
C GLU A 493 30.65 17.00 13.04
N GLU A 494 30.59 17.11 14.36
CA GLU A 494 29.48 17.78 15.05
C GLU A 494 29.35 19.25 14.67
N LYS A 495 30.47 19.97 14.55
CA LYS A 495 30.46 21.35 14.13
C LYS A 495 30.06 21.50 12.68
N VAL A 496 30.60 20.65 11.80
CA VAL A 496 30.23 20.67 10.37
C VAL A 496 28.75 20.35 10.19
N ALA A 497 28.20 19.43 10.99
CA ALA A 497 26.78 19.10 10.95
C ALA A 497 25.87 20.29 11.35
N LEU A 498 26.24 21.02 12.39
CA LEU A 498 25.52 22.22 12.83
C LEU A 498 25.59 23.34 11.78
N ASP A 499 26.79 23.60 11.24
CA ASP A 499 26.99 24.63 10.22
C ASP A 499 26.18 24.29 8.96
N TRP A 500 26.27 23.05 8.48
CA TRP A 500 25.49 22.55 7.34
C TRP A 500 23.98 22.64 7.56
N ALA A 501 23.49 22.16 8.70
CA ALA A 501 22.06 22.21 9.01
C ALA A 501 21.52 23.65 9.08
N CYS A 502 22.37 24.59 9.53
CA CYS A 502 22.04 26.02 9.54
C CYS A 502 22.00 26.60 8.12
N GLU A 503 22.94 26.22 7.25
CA GLU A 503 23.00 26.65 5.85
C GLU A 503 21.81 26.11 5.04
N GLN A 504 21.39 24.86 5.31
CA GLN A 504 20.21 24.25 4.70
C GLN A 504 18.88 24.75 5.29
N GLY A 505 18.91 25.62 6.32
CA GLY A 505 17.70 26.11 6.97
C GLY A 505 16.97 25.07 7.84
N ILE A 506 17.61 23.95 8.15
CA ILE A 506 17.07 22.91 9.03
C ILE A 506 16.99 23.41 10.47
N VAL A 507 18.03 24.10 10.92
CA VAL A 507 18.07 24.78 12.21
C VAL A 507 18.36 26.28 12.04
N THR A 508 17.91 27.05 13.01
CA THR A 508 18.22 28.49 13.07
C THR A 508 19.61 28.76 13.68
N LYS A 509 20.18 29.94 13.44
CA LYS A 509 21.43 30.36 14.09
C LYS A 509 21.34 30.37 15.61
N ALA A 510 20.15 30.63 16.16
CA ALA A 510 19.94 30.66 17.61
C ALA A 510 19.98 29.21 18.17
N GLU A 511 19.38 28.24 17.48
CA GLU A 511 19.45 26.84 17.86
C GLU A 511 20.86 26.27 17.72
N ALA A 512 21.58 26.62 16.66
CA ALA A 512 22.98 26.21 16.48
C ALA A 512 23.92 26.80 17.53
N ALA A 513 23.56 27.93 18.15
CA ALA A 513 24.31 28.54 19.24
C ALA A 513 24.13 27.83 20.60
N ASP A 514 23.07 27.02 20.75
CA ASP A 514 22.86 26.16 21.93
C ASP A 514 22.69 24.67 21.50
N PRO A 515 23.77 24.05 21.07
CA PRO A 515 23.73 22.71 20.45
C PRO A 515 23.29 21.60 21.39
N LYS A 516 23.33 21.84 22.70
CA LYS A 516 22.90 20.87 23.73
C LYS A 516 21.44 21.05 24.17
N ALA A 517 20.74 22.06 23.65
CA ALA A 517 19.33 22.23 23.91
C ALA A 517 18.51 21.06 23.35
N SER A 518 17.53 20.60 24.13
CA SER A 518 16.47 19.73 23.63
C SER A 518 15.41 20.56 22.89
N PHE A 519 14.64 19.90 22.06
CA PHE A 519 13.59 20.55 21.27
C PHE A 519 12.28 19.75 21.32
N THR A 520 11.21 20.31 20.75
CA THR A 520 9.87 19.73 20.84
C THR A 520 9.58 18.75 19.68
N ARG A 521 8.55 17.92 19.86
CA ARG A 521 8.04 17.01 18.81
C ARG A 521 7.63 17.79 17.55
N ALA A 522 6.93 18.92 17.70
CA ALA A 522 6.58 19.77 16.57
C ALA A 522 7.81 20.29 15.82
N ARG A 523 8.87 20.70 16.56
CA ARG A 523 10.11 21.17 15.95
C ARG A 523 10.81 20.08 15.14
N MET A 524 10.76 18.82 15.58
CA MET A 524 11.27 17.67 14.81
C MET A 524 10.60 17.57 13.43
N MET A 525 9.27 17.73 13.36
CA MET A 525 8.57 17.72 12.07
C MET A 525 9.03 18.86 11.17
N GLY A 526 9.24 20.04 11.74
CA GLY A 526 9.78 21.19 10.99
C GLY A 526 11.20 20.97 10.48
N MET A 527 12.06 20.31 11.26
CA MET A 527 13.43 19.96 10.82
C MET A 527 13.42 18.94 9.68
N LEU A 528 12.60 17.90 9.78
CA LEU A 528 12.46 16.89 8.72
C LEU A 528 11.85 17.47 7.44
N GLN A 529 10.87 18.37 7.57
CA GLN A 529 10.31 19.09 6.44
C GLN A 529 11.35 20.00 5.76
N ALA A 530 12.17 20.69 6.55
CA ALA A 530 13.25 21.52 6.02
C ALA A 530 14.31 20.69 5.30
N LEU A 531 14.68 19.53 5.85
CA LEU A 531 15.58 18.56 5.21
C LEU A 531 15.02 18.07 3.87
N ASP A 532 13.72 17.77 3.82
CA ASP A 532 13.02 17.36 2.61
C ASP A 532 13.02 18.49 1.55
N ASN A 533 12.72 19.72 1.96
CA ASN A 533 12.72 20.89 1.07
C ASN A 533 14.12 21.21 0.52
N ALA A 534 15.16 21.07 1.34
CA ALA A 534 16.55 21.28 0.91
C ALA A 534 16.95 20.31 -0.21
N ARG A 535 16.43 19.09 -0.18
CA ARG A 535 16.66 18.08 -1.22
C ARG A 535 15.98 18.43 -2.56
N THR A 536 14.78 19.00 -2.51
CA THR A 536 13.94 19.22 -3.70
C THR A 536 14.22 20.53 -4.45
N VAL A 537 14.89 21.50 -3.84
CA VAL A 537 15.14 22.82 -4.47
C VAL A 537 16.10 22.73 -5.67
N THR A 538 16.93 21.71 -5.78
CA THR A 538 17.88 21.53 -6.89
C THR A 538 17.24 21.06 -8.20
N SER A 539 16.02 20.54 -8.19
CA SER A 539 15.33 20.02 -9.38
C SER A 539 14.48 21.06 -10.15
N ALA A 540 14.41 22.32 -9.65
CA ALA A 540 13.54 23.38 -10.20
C ALA A 540 14.30 24.51 -10.92
N GLN A 541 15.62 24.35 -11.24
CA GLN A 541 16.40 25.34 -12.00
C GLN A 541 16.70 24.88 -13.42
#